data_f9387ce351716fe8151cbb197fd76e07
#
_entry.id   f9387ce351716fe8151cbb197fd76e07
#
_cell.length_a   1.000
_cell.length_b   1.000
_cell.length_c   1.000
_cell.angle_alpha   90.00
_cell.angle_beta   90.00
_cell.angle_gamma   90.00
#
_symmetry.space_group_name_H-M   'P 1'
#
loop_
_entity.id
_entity.type
_entity.pdbx_description
1 polymer ?
#
loop_
_entity_poly.entity_id
_entity_poly.type
_entity_poly.pdbx_seq_one_letter_code
_entity_poly.pdbx_strand_id
1 'polypeptide(L)'
;MKKRVFCAILLFVFAAAFLWAMPAAAEKLQVEWEGTAYVVDTEQQTLSDGKNTYQYQLDLKNDGYDLVITYPNKATWNWTETNNGGFGGWSDDYDYTGTSYPTGETFQNILAKAGVTLSSKPQTEKNLLLFLVLLVIGGFALAAPQVTWYLEYGWRFKDAEPSDLALGVNRVIGGIVV
;
A
#
# COMPACT_ATOMS: atom_id res chain seq x y z
N MET A 1 39.27 2.47 -8.26
CA MET A 1 38.43 1.78 -7.26
C MET A 1 37.10 2.48 -6.99
N LYS A 2 37.03 3.81 -6.81
CA LYS A 2 35.81 4.57 -6.46
C LYS A 2 34.64 4.39 -7.46
N LYS A 3 34.88 4.37 -8.77
CA LYS A 3 33.82 4.18 -9.78
C LYS A 3 33.14 2.80 -9.74
N ARG A 4 33.89 1.75 -9.40
CA ARG A 4 33.35 0.38 -9.30
C ARG A 4 32.45 0.20 -8.09
N VAL A 5 32.79 0.84 -6.96
CA VAL A 5 31.96 0.83 -5.74
C VAL A 5 30.67 1.60 -5.96
N PHE A 6 30.71 2.73 -6.66
CA PHE A 6 29.51 3.52 -6.99
C PHE A 6 28.54 2.74 -7.90
N CYS A 7 29.05 2.07 -8.93
CA CYS A 7 28.20 1.22 -9.78
C CYS A 7 27.60 0.04 -9.01
N ALA A 8 28.33 -0.55 -8.06
CA ALA A 8 27.82 -1.65 -7.25
C ALA A 8 26.69 -1.21 -6.31
N ILE A 9 26.82 -0.03 -5.68
CA ILE A 9 25.78 0.55 -4.83
C ILE A 9 24.54 0.88 -5.66
N LEU A 10 24.69 1.48 -6.83
CA LEU A 10 23.58 1.84 -7.71
C LEU A 10 22.84 0.58 -8.21
N LEU A 11 23.57 -0.48 -8.56
CA LEU A 11 22.98 -1.77 -8.92
C LEU A 11 22.24 -2.42 -7.75
N PHE A 12 22.77 -2.32 -6.53
CA PHE A 12 22.11 -2.87 -5.34
C PHE A 12 20.81 -2.13 -5.00
N VAL A 13 20.79 -0.80 -5.10
CA VAL A 13 19.59 0.02 -4.90
C VAL A 13 18.55 -0.28 -5.99
N PHE A 14 18.97 -0.45 -7.24
CA PHE A 14 18.07 -0.82 -8.34
C PHE A 14 17.49 -2.24 -8.16
N ALA A 15 18.32 -3.20 -7.74
CA ALA A 15 17.89 -4.57 -7.46
C ALA A 15 16.92 -4.63 -6.26
N ALA A 16 17.16 -3.86 -5.21
CA ALA A 16 16.27 -3.76 -4.06
C ALA A 16 14.90 -3.14 -4.45
N ALA A 17 14.90 -2.09 -5.28
CA ALA A 17 13.68 -1.49 -5.80
C ALA A 17 12.87 -2.46 -6.69
N PHE A 18 13.54 -3.33 -7.45
CA PHE A 18 12.88 -4.32 -8.30
C PHE A 18 12.24 -5.47 -7.52
N LEU A 19 12.81 -5.86 -6.37
CA LEU A 19 12.25 -6.89 -5.49
C LEU A 19 10.95 -6.45 -4.80
N TRP A 20 10.72 -5.16 -4.67
CA TRP A 20 9.50 -4.59 -4.07
C TRP A 20 8.37 -4.37 -5.08
N ALA A 21 8.63 -4.51 -6.37
CA ALA A 21 7.65 -4.36 -7.44
C ALA A 21 6.99 -5.68 -7.84
N MET A 22 7.18 -6.77 -7.08
CA MET A 22 6.45 -8.00 -7.35
C MET A 22 4.98 -7.80 -6.98
N PRO A 23 4.05 -7.96 -7.95
CA PRO A 23 2.63 -7.96 -7.63
C PRO A 23 2.35 -9.06 -6.61
N ALA A 24 1.58 -8.74 -5.58
CA ALA A 24 1.07 -9.75 -4.66
C ALA A 24 0.36 -10.83 -5.51
N ALA A 25 0.77 -12.08 -5.36
CA ALA A 25 0.13 -13.17 -6.06
C ALA A 25 -1.35 -13.22 -5.66
N ALA A 26 -2.23 -13.32 -6.66
CA ALA A 26 -3.65 -13.54 -6.45
C ALA A 26 -3.86 -14.73 -5.51
N GLU A 27 -4.44 -14.49 -4.37
CA GLU A 27 -4.66 -15.53 -3.37
C GLU A 27 -6.15 -15.86 -3.31
N LYS A 28 -6.48 -17.14 -3.58
CA LYS A 28 -7.81 -17.69 -3.31
C LYS A 28 -7.85 -18.19 -1.89
N LEU A 29 -8.59 -17.48 -1.06
CA LEU A 29 -8.71 -17.77 0.36
C LEU A 29 -9.99 -18.54 0.63
N GLN A 30 -9.91 -19.63 1.40
CA GLN A 30 -11.08 -20.39 1.82
C GLN A 30 -11.45 -19.98 3.25
N VAL A 31 -12.71 -19.63 3.44
CA VAL A 31 -13.27 -19.23 4.73
C VAL A 31 -14.55 -20.01 5.00
N GLU A 32 -14.65 -20.64 6.14
CA GLU A 32 -15.89 -21.24 6.61
C GLU A 32 -16.65 -20.23 7.49
N TRP A 33 -17.92 -19.99 7.15
CA TRP A 33 -18.81 -19.10 7.90
C TRP A 33 -20.17 -19.75 8.04
N GLU A 34 -20.64 -19.92 9.28
CA GLU A 34 -21.94 -20.54 9.60
C GLU A 34 -22.18 -21.89 8.87
N GLY A 35 -21.15 -22.72 8.79
CA GLY A 35 -21.22 -24.03 8.14
C GLY A 35 -21.20 -24.00 6.60
N THR A 36 -21.00 -22.83 5.99
CA THR A 36 -20.85 -22.66 4.54
C THR A 36 -19.38 -22.31 4.22
N ALA A 37 -18.80 -23.03 3.27
CA ALA A 37 -17.46 -22.72 2.78
C ALA A 37 -17.53 -21.65 1.69
N TYR A 38 -16.80 -20.58 1.88
CA TYR A 38 -16.66 -19.48 0.92
C TYR A 38 -15.26 -19.46 0.34
N VAL A 39 -15.17 -19.15 -0.94
CA VAL A 39 -13.91 -18.87 -1.63
C VAL A 39 -13.85 -17.39 -1.95
N VAL A 40 -12.86 -16.71 -1.41
CA VAL A 40 -12.58 -15.28 -1.66
C VAL A 40 -11.43 -15.18 -2.66
N ASP A 41 -11.69 -14.60 -3.82
CA ASP A 41 -10.69 -14.29 -4.83
C ASP A 41 -10.41 -12.78 -4.77
N THR A 42 -9.24 -12.42 -4.27
CA THR A 42 -8.86 -11.01 -4.06
C THR A 42 -8.46 -10.30 -5.35
N GLU A 43 -8.05 -11.05 -6.37
CA GLU A 43 -7.69 -10.46 -7.67
C GLU A 43 -8.94 -10.14 -8.48
N GLN A 44 -9.88 -11.08 -8.56
CA GLN A 44 -11.13 -10.90 -9.29
C GLN A 44 -12.19 -10.18 -8.47
N GLN A 45 -11.90 -9.90 -7.19
CA GLN A 45 -12.82 -9.29 -6.24
C GLN A 45 -14.17 -10.04 -6.20
N THR A 46 -14.09 -11.37 -6.05
CA THR A 46 -15.27 -12.23 -6.00
C THR A 46 -15.32 -13.07 -4.74
N LEU A 47 -16.54 -13.36 -4.31
CA LEU A 47 -16.89 -14.31 -3.25
C LEU A 47 -17.76 -15.40 -3.84
N SER A 48 -17.51 -16.67 -3.52
CA SER A 48 -18.35 -17.78 -3.95
C SER A 48 -18.68 -18.70 -2.78
N ASP A 49 -19.96 -19.08 -2.67
CA ASP A 49 -20.46 -20.08 -1.71
C ASP A 49 -20.61 -21.47 -2.34
N GLY A 50 -20.04 -21.66 -3.55
CA GLY A 50 -20.16 -22.89 -4.33
C GLY A 50 -21.44 -23.01 -5.15
N LYS A 51 -22.46 -22.18 -4.90
CA LYS A 51 -23.71 -22.08 -5.68
C LYS A 51 -23.79 -20.77 -6.43
N ASN A 52 -23.41 -19.71 -5.76
CA ASN A 52 -23.48 -18.33 -6.27
C ASN A 52 -22.09 -17.72 -6.26
N THR A 53 -21.90 -16.72 -7.13
CA THR A 53 -20.73 -15.85 -7.12
C THR A 53 -21.20 -14.41 -6.96
N TYR A 54 -20.62 -13.73 -6.01
CA TYR A 54 -20.86 -12.35 -5.65
C TYR A 54 -19.64 -11.54 -6.05
N GLN A 55 -19.83 -10.35 -6.58
CA GLN A 55 -18.73 -9.42 -6.84
C GLN A 55 -18.66 -8.44 -5.68
N TYR A 56 -17.44 -8.12 -5.23
CA TYR A 56 -17.26 -7.04 -4.28
C TYR A 56 -16.30 -6.00 -4.83
N GLN A 57 -16.54 -4.75 -4.49
CA GLN A 57 -15.65 -3.64 -4.78
C GLN A 57 -15.32 -2.95 -3.47
N LEU A 58 -14.03 -2.93 -3.13
CA LEU A 58 -13.52 -2.32 -1.92
C LEU A 58 -12.65 -1.12 -2.29
N ASP A 59 -13.06 0.07 -1.88
CA ASP A 59 -12.28 1.30 -2.01
C ASP A 59 -11.83 1.80 -0.64
N LEU A 60 -10.53 1.69 -0.37
CA LEU A 60 -9.93 2.15 0.88
C LEU A 60 -9.70 3.66 0.82
N LYS A 61 -10.24 4.38 1.78
CA LYS A 61 -10.10 5.83 1.97
C LYS A 61 -9.13 6.16 3.11
N ASN A 62 -8.80 7.42 3.28
CA ASN A 62 -7.92 7.86 4.38
C ASN A 62 -8.58 7.75 5.76
N ASP A 63 -9.89 7.81 5.80
CA ASP A 63 -10.72 7.84 7.02
C ASP A 63 -11.67 6.63 7.15
N GLY A 64 -11.53 5.63 6.26
CA GLY A 64 -12.38 4.45 6.24
C GLY A 64 -12.32 3.69 4.94
N TYR A 65 -13.45 3.12 4.52
CA TYR A 65 -13.58 2.41 3.25
C TYR A 65 -15.02 2.44 2.73
N ASP A 66 -15.18 2.27 1.42
CA ASP A 66 -16.45 1.92 0.80
C ASP A 66 -16.40 0.45 0.35
N LEU A 67 -17.47 -0.27 0.62
CA LEU A 67 -17.66 -1.63 0.16
C LEU A 67 -18.99 -1.72 -0.60
N VAL A 68 -18.92 -2.20 -1.83
CA VAL A 68 -20.10 -2.49 -2.65
C VAL A 68 -20.12 -3.97 -2.95
N ILE A 69 -21.23 -4.64 -2.68
CA ILE A 69 -21.41 -6.06 -3.02
C ILE A 69 -22.51 -6.16 -4.05
N THR A 70 -22.20 -6.78 -5.17
CA THR A 70 -23.15 -7.05 -6.24
C THR A 70 -23.55 -8.52 -6.24
N TYR A 71 -24.84 -8.77 -6.12
CA TYR A 71 -25.47 -10.07 -6.05
C TYR A 71 -25.79 -10.63 -7.45
N PRO A 72 -26.01 -11.97 -7.57
CA PRO A 72 -26.36 -12.57 -8.87
C PRO A 72 -27.60 -11.99 -9.54
N ASN A 73 -28.57 -11.51 -8.76
CA ASN A 73 -29.78 -10.83 -9.24
C ASN A 73 -29.56 -9.34 -9.59
N LYS A 74 -28.30 -8.88 -9.57
CA LYS A 74 -27.87 -7.48 -9.80
C LYS A 74 -28.24 -6.48 -8.71
N ALA A 75 -28.90 -6.91 -7.64
CA ALA A 75 -29.03 -6.06 -6.45
C ALA A 75 -27.66 -5.70 -5.90
N THR A 76 -27.54 -4.55 -5.26
CA THR A 76 -26.31 -4.12 -4.62
C THR A 76 -26.55 -3.83 -3.13
N TRP A 77 -25.55 -4.14 -2.34
CA TRP A 77 -25.44 -3.70 -0.96
C TRP A 77 -24.23 -2.79 -0.83
N ASN A 78 -24.46 -1.60 -0.30
CA ASN A 78 -23.44 -0.56 -0.18
C ASN A 78 -23.16 -0.28 1.29
N TRP A 79 -21.89 -0.13 1.64
CA TRP A 79 -21.45 0.25 2.98
C TRP A 79 -20.34 1.27 2.90
N THR A 80 -20.46 2.33 3.69
CA THR A 80 -19.42 3.32 3.89
C THR A 80 -19.02 3.30 5.37
N GLU A 81 -17.78 3.00 5.65
CA GLU A 81 -17.18 3.07 6.97
C GLU A 81 -16.33 4.32 7.07
N THR A 82 -16.43 5.03 8.20
CA THR A 82 -15.63 6.20 8.51
C THR A 82 -15.14 6.13 9.96
N ASN A 83 -14.22 7.02 10.36
CA ASN A 83 -13.77 7.12 11.75
C ASN A 83 -14.91 7.43 12.75
N ASN A 84 -16.05 7.93 12.27
CA ASN A 84 -17.22 8.30 13.10
C ASN A 84 -18.33 7.25 13.07
N GLY A 85 -18.12 6.13 12.39
CA GLY A 85 -19.07 5.04 12.23
C GLY A 85 -19.41 4.71 10.80
N GLY A 86 -20.15 3.61 10.60
CA GLY A 86 -20.53 3.11 9.30
C GLY A 86 -22.03 3.28 9.02
N PHE A 87 -22.34 3.38 7.76
CA PHE A 87 -23.74 3.41 7.28
C PHE A 87 -23.82 2.77 5.88
N GLY A 88 -24.98 2.22 5.58
CA GLY A 88 -25.24 1.60 4.29
C GLY A 88 -26.47 0.71 4.31
N GLY A 89 -26.65 -0.05 3.26
CA GLY A 89 -27.78 -0.95 3.10
C GLY A 89 -27.95 -1.39 1.65
N TRP A 90 -29.09 -2.01 1.40
CA TRP A 90 -29.49 -2.46 0.09
C TRP A 90 -29.86 -1.30 -0.85
N SER A 91 -29.62 -1.48 -2.14
CA SER A 91 -30.16 -0.59 -3.16
C SER A 91 -31.71 -0.72 -3.24
N ASP A 92 -32.35 0.31 -3.75
CA ASP A 92 -33.82 0.36 -3.91
C ASP A 92 -34.38 -0.76 -4.82
N ASP A 93 -33.53 -1.35 -5.67
CA ASP A 93 -33.89 -2.45 -6.57
C ASP A 93 -33.84 -3.83 -5.91
N TYR A 94 -33.60 -3.92 -4.62
CA TYR A 94 -33.55 -5.22 -3.93
C TYR A 94 -34.95 -5.82 -3.77
N ASP A 95 -35.16 -6.95 -4.46
CA ASP A 95 -36.41 -7.72 -4.33
C ASP A 95 -36.35 -8.69 -3.16
N TYR A 96 -37.06 -8.39 -2.10
CA TYR A 96 -37.18 -9.21 -0.88
C TYR A 96 -38.05 -10.46 -1.04
N THR A 97 -38.71 -10.62 -2.19
CA THR A 97 -39.66 -11.74 -2.41
C THR A 97 -39.00 -12.98 -3.00
N GLY A 98 -37.71 -12.90 -3.35
CA GLY A 98 -36.95 -13.92 -4.05
C GLY A 98 -35.99 -14.74 -3.17
N THR A 99 -34.88 -15.10 -3.76
CA THR A 99 -33.81 -15.88 -3.11
C THR A 99 -33.21 -15.15 -1.93
N SER A 100 -33.17 -15.79 -0.76
CA SER A 100 -32.47 -15.22 0.40
C SER A 100 -30.96 -15.36 0.20
N TYR A 101 -30.29 -14.27 -0.09
CA TYR A 101 -28.83 -14.18 -0.13
C TYR A 101 -28.28 -13.80 1.27
N PRO A 102 -27.01 -14.14 1.58
CA PRO A 102 -26.34 -13.62 2.76
C PRO A 102 -26.33 -12.09 2.77
N THR A 103 -26.43 -11.49 3.94
CA THR A 103 -26.41 -10.03 4.08
C THR A 103 -25.03 -9.46 3.75
N GLY A 104 -24.96 -8.18 3.41
CA GLY A 104 -23.69 -7.50 3.19
C GLY A 104 -22.79 -7.52 4.44
N GLU A 105 -23.35 -7.46 5.65
CA GLU A 105 -22.63 -7.61 6.91
C GLU A 105 -21.98 -8.99 7.05
N THR A 106 -22.67 -10.05 6.58
CA THR A 106 -22.10 -11.40 6.51
C THR A 106 -20.84 -11.40 5.63
N PHE A 107 -20.90 -10.75 4.47
CA PHE A 107 -19.75 -10.68 3.58
C PHE A 107 -18.61 -9.81 4.14
N GLN A 108 -18.90 -8.73 4.86
CA GLN A 108 -17.85 -8.00 5.59
C GLN A 108 -17.10 -8.92 6.56
N ASN A 109 -17.83 -9.72 7.33
CA ASN A 109 -17.23 -10.65 8.29
C ASN A 109 -16.40 -11.74 7.59
N ILE A 110 -16.87 -12.26 6.45
CA ILE A 110 -16.16 -13.25 5.63
C ILE A 110 -14.87 -12.63 5.06
N LEU A 111 -14.93 -11.42 4.49
CA LEU A 111 -13.78 -10.70 3.97
C LEU A 111 -12.74 -10.43 5.06
N ALA A 112 -13.18 -9.96 6.23
CA ALA A 112 -12.31 -9.74 7.38
C ALA A 112 -11.65 -11.03 7.84
N LYS A 113 -12.39 -12.14 7.93
CA LYS A 113 -11.87 -13.46 8.30
C LYS A 113 -10.92 -14.04 7.24
N ALA A 114 -11.13 -13.71 5.98
CA ALA A 114 -10.22 -14.01 4.88
C ALA A 114 -8.91 -13.20 4.94
N GLY A 115 -8.78 -12.25 5.86
CA GLY A 115 -7.60 -11.37 5.95
C GLY A 115 -7.63 -10.19 4.98
N VAL A 116 -8.76 -9.95 4.31
CA VAL A 116 -8.94 -8.73 3.52
C VAL A 116 -9.03 -7.55 4.49
N THR A 117 -8.12 -6.59 4.33
CA THR A 117 -8.05 -5.44 5.23
C THR A 117 -9.23 -4.49 4.96
N LEU A 118 -10.22 -4.52 5.84
CA LEU A 118 -11.35 -3.60 5.87
C LEU A 118 -11.05 -2.45 6.84
N SER A 119 -10.12 -1.59 6.46
CA SER A 119 -9.74 -0.43 7.27
C SER A 119 -9.29 0.71 6.37
N SER A 120 -9.17 1.91 6.94
CA SER A 120 -8.60 3.05 6.23
C SER A 120 -7.22 2.71 5.65
N LYS A 121 -6.89 3.32 4.53
CA LYS A 121 -5.55 3.18 3.92
C LYS A 121 -4.49 3.42 4.99
N PRO A 122 -3.57 2.46 5.22
CA PRO A 122 -2.48 2.71 6.14
C PRO A 122 -1.68 3.90 5.61
N GLN A 123 -1.66 4.98 6.38
CA GLN A 123 -0.86 6.18 6.05
C GLN A 123 0.65 5.88 6.00
N THR A 124 1.01 4.72 6.52
CA THR A 124 2.39 4.27 6.69
C THR A 124 3.13 4.05 5.37
N GLU A 125 2.43 3.69 4.28
CA GLU A 125 3.12 3.39 3.01
C GLU A 125 3.80 4.61 2.40
N LYS A 126 3.14 5.77 2.43
CA LYS A 126 3.73 7.01 1.92
C LYS A 126 4.90 7.48 2.77
N ASN A 127 4.81 7.28 4.09
CA ASN A 127 5.85 7.67 5.03
C ASN A 127 7.06 6.73 4.96
N LEU A 128 6.85 5.44 4.69
CA LEU A 128 7.94 4.48 4.57
C LEU A 128 8.83 4.78 3.35
N LEU A 129 8.23 5.07 2.19
CA LEU A 129 8.98 5.45 1.00
C LEU A 129 9.77 6.74 1.24
N LEU A 130 9.13 7.75 1.82
CA LEU A 130 9.78 9.02 2.18
C LEU A 130 10.92 8.78 3.17
N PHE A 131 10.69 7.97 4.20
CA PHE A 131 11.71 7.59 5.18
C PHE A 131 12.90 6.91 4.53
N LEU A 132 12.69 5.94 3.63
CA LEU A 132 13.77 5.27 2.91
C LEU A 132 14.56 6.22 2.02
N VAL A 133 13.87 7.14 1.32
CA VAL A 133 14.52 8.17 0.50
C VAL A 133 15.38 9.09 1.36
N LEU A 134 14.86 9.56 2.50
CA LEU A 134 15.60 10.40 3.44
C LEU A 134 16.79 9.66 4.05
N LEU A 135 16.62 8.39 4.40
CA LEU A 135 17.70 7.55 4.93
C LEU A 135 18.83 7.37 3.91
N VAL A 136 18.51 7.16 2.64
CA VAL A 136 19.50 7.06 1.56
C VAL A 136 20.22 8.40 1.36
N ILE A 137 19.50 9.50 1.31
CA ILE A 137 20.08 10.85 1.12
C ILE A 137 20.95 11.22 2.33
N GLY A 138 20.42 11.06 3.54
CA GLY A 138 21.16 11.36 4.78
C GLY A 138 22.39 10.46 4.97
N GLY A 139 22.23 9.16 4.74
CA GLY A 139 23.35 8.21 4.77
C GLY A 139 24.43 8.54 3.75
N PHE A 140 24.04 9.00 2.57
CA PHE A 140 24.99 9.44 1.55
C PHE A 140 25.73 10.72 1.95
N ALA A 141 25.02 11.67 2.56
CA ALA A 141 25.62 12.91 3.08
C ALA A 141 26.61 12.64 4.22
N LEU A 142 26.33 11.64 5.07
CA LEU A 142 27.24 11.21 6.13
C LEU A 142 28.49 10.51 5.58
N ALA A 143 28.31 9.56 4.67
CA ALA A 143 29.38 8.70 4.15
C ALA A 143 30.29 9.42 3.14
N ALA A 144 29.73 10.30 2.34
CA ALA A 144 30.43 10.97 1.24
C ALA A 144 30.10 12.47 1.15
N PRO A 145 30.38 13.27 2.18
CA PRO A 145 30.01 14.69 2.24
C PRO A 145 30.64 15.53 1.11
N GLN A 146 31.78 15.10 0.57
CA GLN A 146 32.42 15.73 -0.58
C GLN A 146 31.59 15.60 -1.85
N VAL A 147 30.95 14.44 -2.07
CA VAL A 147 30.11 14.19 -3.24
C VAL A 147 28.83 15.01 -3.15
N THR A 148 28.23 15.08 -1.96
CA THR A 148 27.01 15.87 -1.71
C THR A 148 27.29 17.34 -1.97
N TRP A 149 28.40 17.88 -1.43
CA TRP A 149 28.82 19.25 -1.69
C TRP A 149 29.05 19.52 -3.18
N TYR A 150 29.70 18.58 -3.89
CA TYR A 150 29.98 18.73 -5.32
C TYR A 150 28.71 18.74 -6.15
N LEU A 151 27.71 17.93 -5.81
CA LEU A 151 26.42 17.92 -6.48
C LEU A 151 25.62 19.21 -6.24
N GLU A 152 25.76 19.82 -5.08
CA GLU A 152 25.04 21.05 -4.71
C GLU A 152 25.72 22.30 -5.24
N TYR A 153 27.05 22.42 -5.08
CA TYR A 153 27.79 23.65 -5.37
C TYR A 153 28.94 23.46 -6.38
N GLY A 154 29.61 22.32 -6.36
CA GLY A 154 30.87 22.12 -7.07
C GLY A 154 30.76 22.22 -8.59
N TRP A 155 29.59 21.96 -9.16
CA TRP A 155 29.37 22.09 -10.61
C TRP A 155 29.33 23.54 -11.09
N ARG A 156 29.15 24.51 -10.17
CA ARG A 156 29.11 25.96 -10.49
C ARG A 156 30.48 26.59 -10.53
N PHE A 157 31.47 25.97 -9.92
CA PHE A 157 32.80 26.54 -9.76
C PHE A 157 33.86 25.62 -10.36
N LYS A 158 34.71 26.18 -11.20
CA LYS A 158 35.84 25.46 -11.75
C LYS A 158 36.94 25.33 -10.70
N ASP A 159 37.41 24.13 -10.43
CA ASP A 159 38.50 23.81 -9.49
C ASP A 159 38.24 24.23 -8.02
N ALA A 160 36.97 24.27 -7.61
CA ALA A 160 36.62 24.54 -6.22
C ALA A 160 36.72 23.27 -5.34
N GLU A 161 37.36 23.42 -4.19
CA GLU A 161 37.40 22.39 -3.16
C GLU A 161 36.52 22.77 -1.97
N PRO A 162 35.78 21.83 -1.37
CA PRO A 162 34.95 22.10 -0.21
C PRO A 162 35.84 22.42 1.01
N SER A 163 35.48 23.41 1.77
CA SER A 163 36.14 23.70 3.06
C SER A 163 35.76 22.61 4.09
N ASP A 164 36.64 22.39 5.09
CA ASP A 164 36.38 21.46 6.19
C ASP A 164 35.08 21.79 6.93
N LEU A 165 34.75 23.07 7.05
CA LEU A 165 33.49 23.52 7.64
C LEU A 165 32.27 23.06 6.81
N ALA A 166 32.31 23.21 5.49
CA ALA A 166 31.23 22.78 4.61
C ALA A 166 31.02 21.27 4.67
N LEU A 167 32.09 20.50 4.73
CA LEU A 167 32.01 19.03 4.90
C LEU A 167 31.46 18.64 6.27
N GLY A 168 31.82 19.38 7.34
CA GLY A 168 31.29 19.20 8.68
C GLY A 168 29.78 19.46 8.74
N VAL A 169 29.32 20.57 8.15
CA VAL A 169 27.90 20.93 8.10
C VAL A 169 27.09 19.86 7.35
N ASN A 170 27.57 19.37 6.20
CA ASN A 170 26.90 18.32 5.43
C ASN A 170 26.77 17.01 6.23
N ARG A 171 27.79 16.65 7.03
CA ARG A 171 27.69 15.49 7.93
C ARG A 171 26.64 15.66 9.02
N VAL A 172 26.60 16.84 9.65
CA VAL A 172 25.60 17.14 10.69
C VAL A 172 24.19 17.08 10.12
N ILE A 173 23.96 17.72 8.96
CA ILE A 173 22.66 17.67 8.27
C ILE A 173 22.30 16.21 7.91
N GLY A 174 23.22 15.44 7.35
CA GLY A 174 23.01 14.03 7.06
C GLY A 174 22.61 13.21 8.29
N GLY A 175 23.23 13.48 9.46
CA GLY A 175 22.91 12.85 10.72
C GLY A 175 21.57 13.24 11.33
N ILE A 176 21.04 14.42 11.02
CA ILE A 176 19.70 14.86 11.46
C ILE A 176 18.61 14.23 10.60
N VAL A 177 18.91 13.94 9.33
CA VAL A 177 17.95 13.41 8.35
C VAL A 177 17.78 11.90 8.49
N VAL A 178 18.76 11.17 9.01
CA VAL A 178 18.72 9.73 9.29
C VAL A 178 18.06 9.45 10.65
#